data_b10e3528bee4cd009cd8590234d6f375
#
_entry.id   b10e3528bee4cd009cd8590234d6f375
#
_cell.length_a   1.000
_cell.length_b   1.000
_cell.length_c   1.000
_cell.angle_alpha   90.00
_cell.angle_beta   90.00
_cell.angle_gamma   90.00
#
_symmetry.space_group_name_H-M   'P 1'
#
loop_
_entity.id
_entity.type
_entity.pdbx_description
1 polymer ?
#
loop_
_entity_poly.entity_id
_entity_poly.type
_entity_poly.pdbx_seq_one_letter_code
_entity_poly.pdbx_strand_id
1 'polypeptide(L)'
;MSKERILIVEDDADIREGVRILLESEDYMVDEAEDGREGLENLRDDTDLVILDIMMPGISGLRTCEEIRKISNVPVLFLTAKVQESDKLIGLMAGGDDYLTKPFSYAELLGRVKALLRRYKVYMGKNETSEGQEDNYIKIGNIRINRNYNEVFVDGKEKEFSELEYRILLLLMEHPRKIFSAQNIYESVWNEPYFYSCNGTVMVHIRKLRVKIEKNPQNPRYITTIWGKGYTFDARYS
;
A
#
# COMPACT_ATOMS: atom_id res chain seq x y z
N MET A 1 6.24 18.80 -16.12
CA MET A 1 5.66 17.77 -15.24
C MET A 1 5.26 18.46 -13.96
N SER A 2 4.08 18.23 -13.42
CA SER A 2 3.70 18.73 -12.09
C SER A 2 4.62 18.07 -11.06
N LYS A 3 5.05 18.84 -10.04
CA LYS A 3 5.82 18.29 -8.91
C LYS A 3 4.90 17.40 -8.08
N GLU A 4 5.45 16.29 -7.55
CA GLU A 4 4.71 15.44 -6.62
C GLU A 4 4.43 16.16 -5.30
N ARG A 5 3.21 15.95 -4.77
CA ARG A 5 2.75 16.54 -3.53
C ARG A 5 2.74 15.49 -2.41
N ILE A 6 3.40 15.81 -1.32
CA ILE A 6 3.51 14.94 -0.14
C ILE A 6 2.90 15.66 1.06
N LEU A 7 1.97 15.01 1.75
CA LEU A 7 1.44 15.48 3.03
C LEU A 7 2.20 14.81 4.16
N ILE A 8 2.76 15.61 5.08
CA ILE A 8 3.40 15.14 6.31
C ILE A 8 2.45 15.41 7.47
N VAL A 9 2.17 14.38 8.26
CA VAL A 9 1.33 14.46 9.46
C VAL A 9 2.17 13.94 10.64
N GLU A 10 2.72 14.85 11.45
CA GLU A 10 3.70 14.54 12.49
C GLU A 10 3.58 15.61 13.58
N ASP A 11 3.42 15.25 14.87
CA ASP A 11 3.27 16.19 15.97
C ASP A 11 4.61 16.81 16.44
N ASP A 12 5.70 16.08 16.26
CA ASP A 12 7.05 16.60 16.58
C ASP A 12 7.50 17.60 15.50
N ALA A 13 7.59 18.87 15.87
CA ALA A 13 7.94 19.95 14.96
C ALA A 13 9.35 19.81 14.36
N ASP A 14 10.32 19.28 15.12
CA ASP A 14 11.70 19.12 14.65
C ASP A 14 11.79 18.01 13.59
N ILE A 15 11.06 16.89 13.81
CA ILE A 15 10.97 15.81 12.83
C ILE A 15 10.24 16.28 11.58
N ARG A 16 9.11 16.96 11.75
CA ARG A 16 8.30 17.49 10.65
C ARG A 16 9.09 18.45 9.77
N GLU A 17 9.78 19.42 10.39
CA GLU A 17 10.65 20.37 9.69
C GLU A 17 11.81 19.67 8.96
N GLY A 18 12.50 18.73 9.63
CA GLY A 18 13.61 17.99 9.03
C GLY A 18 13.17 17.16 7.80
N VAL A 19 12.02 16.52 7.88
CA VAL A 19 11.44 15.76 6.76
C VAL A 19 11.01 16.70 5.63
N ARG A 20 10.38 17.83 5.95
CA ARG A 20 9.99 18.85 4.96
C ARG A 20 11.21 19.35 4.18
N ILE A 21 12.25 19.82 4.87
CA ILE A 21 13.47 20.32 4.24
C ILE A 21 14.08 19.27 3.29
N LEU A 22 14.15 18.01 3.73
CA LEU A 22 14.65 16.92 2.91
C LEU A 22 13.83 16.76 1.62
N LEU A 23 12.50 16.69 1.75
CA LEU A 23 11.63 16.46 0.60
C LEU A 23 11.61 17.65 -0.36
N GLU A 24 11.59 18.88 0.14
CA GLU A 24 11.70 20.08 -0.68
C GLU A 24 13.04 20.15 -1.44
N SER A 25 14.15 19.67 -0.83
CA SER A 25 15.45 19.58 -1.51
C SER A 25 15.49 18.59 -2.68
N GLU A 26 14.56 17.66 -2.70
CA GLU A 26 14.34 16.67 -3.77
C GLU A 26 13.21 17.07 -4.74
N ASP A 27 12.83 18.34 -4.72
CA ASP A 27 11.84 18.96 -5.63
C ASP A 27 10.38 18.55 -5.40
N TYR A 28 10.02 17.96 -4.24
CA TYR A 28 8.64 17.69 -3.85
C TYR A 28 7.93 18.94 -3.35
N MET A 29 6.60 19.00 -3.55
CA MET A 29 5.73 19.96 -2.87
C MET A 29 5.30 19.32 -1.54
N VAL A 30 5.42 20.05 -0.43
CA VAL A 30 5.13 19.53 0.88
C VAL A 30 4.02 20.34 1.54
N ASP A 31 2.97 19.66 1.95
CA ASP A 31 1.96 20.15 2.88
C ASP A 31 2.23 19.53 4.26
N GLU A 32 2.00 20.29 5.33
CA GLU A 32 2.27 19.86 6.71
C GLU A 32 0.98 19.86 7.53
N ALA A 33 0.93 18.98 8.53
CA ALA A 33 -0.10 18.94 9.56
C ALA A 33 0.52 18.49 10.89
N GLU A 34 0.08 19.08 11.99
CA GLU A 34 0.59 18.76 13.34
C GLU A 34 -0.20 17.66 14.04
N ASP A 35 -1.36 17.29 13.52
CA ASP A 35 -2.18 16.21 14.03
C ASP A 35 -3.02 15.52 12.93
N GLY A 36 -3.68 14.42 13.30
CA GLY A 36 -4.48 13.65 12.36
C GLY A 36 -5.70 14.38 11.83
N ARG A 37 -6.26 15.35 12.55
CA ARG A 37 -7.41 16.14 12.13
C ARG A 37 -7.00 17.13 11.06
N GLU A 38 -5.96 17.89 11.31
CA GLU A 38 -5.39 18.81 10.33
C GLU A 38 -4.91 18.04 9.09
N GLY A 39 -4.34 16.84 9.28
CA GLY A 39 -3.95 15.95 8.20
C GLY A 39 -5.11 15.56 7.28
N LEU A 40 -6.30 15.30 7.82
CA LEU A 40 -7.50 15.03 7.04
C LEU A 40 -8.03 16.28 6.32
N GLU A 41 -7.93 17.47 6.95
CA GLU A 41 -8.33 18.74 6.36
C GLU A 41 -7.39 19.18 5.22
N ASN A 42 -6.09 18.88 5.35
CA ASN A 42 -5.04 19.22 4.38
C ASN A 42 -4.89 18.18 3.26
N LEU A 43 -5.56 17.02 3.34
CA LEU A 43 -5.53 16.02 2.28
C LEU A 43 -6.25 16.55 1.03
N ARG A 44 -5.56 16.57 -0.11
CA ARG A 44 -6.05 17.06 -1.40
C ARG A 44 -6.18 15.93 -2.42
N ASP A 45 -6.97 16.17 -3.45
CA ASP A 45 -7.11 15.22 -4.58
C ASP A 45 -5.79 15.04 -5.35
N ASP A 46 -4.88 16.02 -5.32
CA ASP A 46 -3.56 15.96 -5.94
C ASP A 46 -2.44 15.56 -4.98
N THR A 47 -2.77 15.01 -3.80
CA THR A 47 -1.79 14.43 -2.88
C THR A 47 -1.33 13.08 -3.43
N ASP A 48 -0.02 12.94 -3.64
CA ASP A 48 0.60 11.72 -4.22
C ASP A 48 1.11 10.74 -3.14
N LEU A 49 1.36 11.22 -1.91
CA LEU A 49 1.83 10.42 -0.77
C LEU A 49 1.48 11.09 0.55
N VAL A 50 1.14 10.29 1.55
CA VAL A 50 1.02 10.74 2.94
C VAL A 50 2.10 10.08 3.79
N ILE A 51 2.87 10.88 4.54
CA ILE A 51 3.76 10.42 5.61
C ILE A 51 3.05 10.69 6.92
N LEU A 52 2.85 9.68 7.76
CA LEU A 52 1.93 9.73 8.87
C LEU A 52 2.53 9.11 10.13
N ASP A 53 2.74 9.90 11.19
CA ASP A 53 3.11 9.32 12.48
C ASP A 53 1.93 8.54 13.07
N ILE A 54 2.25 7.40 13.66
CA ILE A 54 1.26 6.57 14.37
C ILE A 54 0.87 7.18 15.71
N MET A 55 1.85 7.76 16.41
CA MET A 55 1.73 8.16 17.82
C MET A 55 1.56 9.66 17.97
N MET A 56 0.41 10.18 17.60
CA MET A 56 0.08 11.60 17.76
C MET A 56 -0.99 11.81 18.84
N PRO A 57 -1.01 12.98 19.50
CA PRO A 57 -2.09 13.36 20.40
C PRO A 57 -3.43 13.53 19.63
N GLY A 58 -4.54 13.29 20.31
CA GLY A 58 -5.87 13.40 19.68
C GLY A 58 -6.21 12.19 18.81
N ILE A 59 -6.29 12.38 17.51
CA ILE A 59 -6.56 11.30 16.56
C ILE A 59 -5.25 10.60 16.19
N SER A 60 -5.12 9.32 16.53
CA SER A 60 -3.91 8.55 16.20
C SER A 60 -3.75 8.41 14.68
N GLY A 61 -2.49 8.25 14.20
CA GLY A 61 -2.23 8.02 12.79
C GLY A 61 -2.94 6.80 12.20
N LEU A 62 -3.15 5.75 12.99
CA LEU A 62 -3.94 4.59 12.56
C LEU A 62 -5.37 4.98 12.21
N ARG A 63 -6.00 5.75 13.09
CA ARG A 63 -7.37 6.22 12.86
C ARG A 63 -7.42 7.21 11.70
N THR A 64 -6.43 8.10 11.60
CA THR A 64 -6.31 9.02 10.46
C THR A 64 -6.20 8.25 9.15
N CYS A 65 -5.39 7.19 9.10
CA CYS A 65 -5.27 6.34 7.91
C CYS A 65 -6.59 5.65 7.55
N GLU A 66 -7.34 5.13 8.53
CA GLU A 66 -8.67 4.55 8.29
C GLU A 66 -9.64 5.57 7.67
N GLU A 67 -9.61 6.83 8.11
CA GLU A 67 -10.44 7.89 7.52
C GLU A 67 -9.97 8.27 6.12
N ILE A 68 -8.64 8.39 5.89
CA ILE A 68 -8.08 8.60 4.55
C ILE A 68 -8.55 7.51 3.58
N ARG A 69 -8.55 6.24 4.00
CA ARG A 69 -8.96 5.11 3.15
C ARG A 69 -10.44 5.09 2.77
N LYS A 70 -11.28 5.89 3.41
CA LYS A 70 -12.69 6.06 3.00
C LYS A 70 -12.84 6.98 1.80
N ILE A 71 -11.85 7.84 1.55
CA ILE A 71 -11.93 8.91 0.55
C ILE A 71 -10.79 8.90 -0.46
N SER A 72 -9.69 8.17 -0.18
CA SER A 72 -8.50 8.15 -1.05
C SER A 72 -7.73 6.84 -0.95
N ASN A 73 -7.16 6.42 -2.08
CA ASN A 73 -6.19 5.32 -2.18
C ASN A 73 -4.73 5.83 -2.24
N VAL A 74 -4.49 7.08 -1.88
CA VAL A 74 -3.15 7.66 -1.80
C VAL A 74 -2.23 6.79 -0.94
N PRO A 75 -0.99 6.49 -1.37
CA PRO A 75 -0.08 5.69 -0.56
C PRO A 75 0.22 6.37 0.78
N VAL A 76 0.26 5.57 1.86
CA VAL A 76 0.55 6.02 3.22
C VAL A 76 1.80 5.32 3.75
N LEU A 77 2.82 6.11 4.08
CA LEU A 77 4.03 5.68 4.77
C LEU A 77 3.91 6.02 6.26
N PHE A 78 3.83 5.03 7.12
CA PHE A 78 3.83 5.26 8.55
C PHE A 78 5.22 5.56 9.10
N LEU A 79 5.32 6.58 9.96
CA LEU A 79 6.43 6.75 10.89
C LEU A 79 6.04 6.15 12.24
N THR A 80 6.94 5.44 12.91
CA THR A 80 6.62 4.82 14.20
C THR A 80 7.84 4.73 15.12
N ALA A 81 7.66 5.11 16.39
CA ALA A 81 8.65 4.88 17.45
C ALA A 81 8.65 3.43 17.94
N LYS A 82 7.66 2.62 17.57
CA LYS A 82 7.46 1.27 18.09
C LYS A 82 8.18 0.22 17.28
N VAL A 83 8.98 -0.59 17.95
CA VAL A 83 9.86 -1.62 17.38
C VAL A 83 9.18 -3.00 17.37
N GLN A 84 8.05 -3.20 18.09
CA GLN A 84 7.40 -4.51 18.17
C GLN A 84 6.70 -4.86 16.85
N GLU A 85 6.86 -6.10 16.40
CA GLU A 85 6.22 -6.61 15.17
C GLU A 85 4.70 -6.47 15.18
N SER A 86 4.07 -6.57 16.36
CA SER A 86 2.64 -6.37 16.54
C SER A 86 2.17 -4.97 16.15
N ASP A 87 2.95 -3.93 16.46
CA ASP A 87 2.57 -2.55 16.20
C ASP A 87 2.70 -2.17 14.72
N LYS A 88 3.73 -2.72 14.05
CA LYS A 88 3.88 -2.63 12.59
C LYS A 88 2.73 -3.31 11.86
N LEU A 89 2.32 -4.48 12.37
CA LEU A 89 1.19 -5.23 11.85
C LEU A 89 -0.12 -4.44 11.94
N ILE A 90 -0.34 -3.76 13.08
CA ILE A 90 -1.54 -2.93 13.30
C ILE A 90 -1.57 -1.75 12.33
N GLY A 91 -0.44 -1.06 12.10
CA GLY A 91 -0.36 0.06 11.15
C GLY A 91 -0.73 -0.35 9.72
N LEU A 92 -0.17 -1.45 9.25
CA LEU A 92 -0.49 -1.98 7.92
C LEU A 92 -1.93 -2.48 7.83
N MET A 93 -2.51 -3.01 8.92
CA MET A 93 -3.93 -3.40 8.97
C MET A 93 -4.86 -2.21 8.87
N ALA A 94 -4.48 -1.04 9.39
CA ALA A 94 -5.25 0.20 9.28
C ALA A 94 -5.28 0.79 7.85
N GLY A 95 -4.51 0.24 6.93
CA GLY A 95 -4.51 0.70 5.54
C GLY A 95 -3.18 1.26 5.02
N GLY A 96 -2.13 1.34 5.86
CA GLY A 96 -0.81 1.78 5.43
C GLY A 96 -0.18 0.87 4.37
N ASP A 97 0.67 1.43 3.54
CA ASP A 97 1.36 0.73 2.46
C ASP A 97 2.78 0.33 2.85
N ASP A 98 3.44 1.14 3.66
CA ASP A 98 4.77 0.83 4.22
C ASP A 98 4.93 1.52 5.59
N TYR A 99 6.00 1.20 6.30
CA TYR A 99 6.35 1.83 7.59
C TYR A 99 7.84 2.07 7.71
N LEU A 100 8.20 3.09 8.49
CA LEU A 100 9.57 3.46 8.82
C LEU A 100 9.70 3.68 10.32
N THR A 101 10.66 3.02 10.97
CA THR A 101 10.86 3.13 12.42
C THR A 101 11.74 4.31 12.78
N LYS A 102 11.32 5.09 13.76
CA LYS A 102 12.14 6.14 14.40
C LYS A 102 13.15 5.51 15.39
N PRO A 103 14.43 5.94 15.42
CA PRO A 103 15.03 6.91 14.51
C PRO A 103 15.34 6.31 13.13
N PHE A 104 15.18 7.07 12.07
CA PHE A 104 15.44 6.66 10.69
C PHE A 104 16.53 7.53 10.05
N SER A 105 17.18 7.01 9.01
CA SER A 105 18.05 7.82 8.18
C SER A 105 17.24 8.52 7.08
N TYR A 106 17.68 9.73 6.72
CA TYR A 106 17.06 10.45 5.60
C TYR A 106 17.13 9.69 4.27
N ALA A 107 18.21 8.93 4.06
CA ALA A 107 18.35 8.09 2.87
C ALA A 107 17.29 6.96 2.83
N GLU A 108 16.98 6.36 3.98
CA GLU A 108 15.94 5.32 4.06
C GLU A 108 14.54 5.90 3.83
N LEU A 109 14.21 7.03 4.47
CA LEU A 109 12.96 7.74 4.25
C LEU A 109 12.77 8.06 2.76
N LEU A 110 13.78 8.69 2.15
CA LEU A 110 13.72 9.10 0.75
C LEU A 110 13.60 7.89 -0.21
N GLY A 111 14.30 6.79 0.09
CA GLY A 111 14.19 5.55 -0.67
C GLY A 111 12.75 5.02 -0.69
N ARG A 112 12.08 4.97 0.48
CA ARG A 112 10.69 4.53 0.61
C ARG A 112 9.70 5.47 -0.07
N VAL A 113 9.89 6.78 0.11
CA VAL A 113 9.09 7.81 -0.57
C VAL A 113 9.16 7.64 -2.09
N LYS A 114 10.37 7.58 -2.65
CA LYS A 114 10.57 7.38 -4.11
C LYS A 114 9.95 6.08 -4.60
N ALA A 115 10.05 5.00 -3.82
CA ALA A 115 9.47 3.72 -4.18
C ALA A 115 7.94 3.76 -4.22
N LEU A 116 7.30 4.37 -3.21
CA LEU A 116 5.84 4.50 -3.15
C LEU A 116 5.31 5.43 -4.26
N LEU A 117 5.91 6.60 -4.46
CA LEU A 117 5.52 7.55 -5.51
C LEU A 117 5.67 6.96 -6.91
N ARG A 118 6.80 6.29 -7.21
CA ARG A 118 7.01 5.63 -8.49
C ARG A 118 5.90 4.62 -8.79
N ARG A 119 5.49 3.86 -7.78
CA ARG A 119 4.40 2.88 -7.92
C ARG A 119 3.07 3.57 -8.20
N TYR A 120 2.73 4.59 -7.41
CA TYR A 120 1.47 5.32 -7.54
C TYR A 120 1.31 5.98 -8.91
N LYS A 121 2.36 6.66 -9.40
CA LYS A 121 2.33 7.35 -10.72
C LYS A 121 2.22 6.43 -11.92
N VAL A 122 2.86 5.28 -11.88
CA VAL A 122 2.75 4.29 -12.98
C VAL A 122 1.28 3.92 -13.21
N TYR A 123 0.44 4.04 -12.17
CA TYR A 123 -0.97 3.68 -12.22
C TYR A 123 -1.91 4.87 -12.45
N MET A 124 -1.63 6.05 -11.87
CA MET A 124 -2.44 7.24 -12.10
C MET A 124 -2.26 7.83 -13.51
N GLY A 125 -1.10 7.69 -14.12
CA GLY A 125 -0.80 8.24 -15.46
C GLY A 125 -1.51 7.54 -16.62
N LYS A 126 -2.42 6.59 -16.37
CA LYS A 126 -3.13 5.81 -17.40
C LYS A 126 -4.65 5.93 -17.37
N ASN A 127 -5.19 6.97 -16.77
CA ASN A 127 -6.62 7.31 -16.88
C ASN A 127 -7.01 7.90 -18.25
N GLU A 128 -6.29 7.57 -19.33
CA GLU A 128 -6.77 7.85 -20.69
C GLU A 128 -7.37 6.57 -21.28
N THR A 129 -8.70 6.58 -21.28
CA THR A 129 -9.62 5.87 -22.17
C THR A 129 -8.98 4.86 -23.12
N SER A 130 -9.22 3.61 -22.89
CA SER A 130 -9.36 2.64 -23.97
C SER A 130 -10.54 1.72 -23.70
N GLU A 131 -11.68 2.10 -24.30
CA GLU A 131 -12.74 1.17 -24.66
C GLU A 131 -12.12 0.10 -25.55
N GLY A 132 -12.23 -1.15 -25.14
CA GLY A 132 -11.97 -2.31 -25.98
C GLY A 132 -10.60 -2.94 -25.82
N GLN A 133 -10.56 -3.95 -24.94
CA GLN A 133 -9.91 -5.23 -25.25
C GLN A 133 -10.08 -6.18 -24.05
N GLU A 134 -10.89 -7.22 -24.21
CA GLU A 134 -10.99 -8.37 -23.27
C GLU A 134 -9.62 -9.02 -22.99
N ASP A 135 -8.64 -8.84 -23.86
CA ASP A 135 -7.27 -9.34 -23.73
C ASP A 135 -6.46 -8.73 -22.57
N ASN A 136 -6.89 -7.59 -22.03
CA ASN A 136 -6.20 -6.94 -20.92
C ASN A 136 -6.61 -7.46 -19.53
N TYR A 137 -7.55 -8.39 -19.45
CA TYR A 137 -8.03 -8.91 -18.18
C TYR A 137 -7.59 -10.37 -17.97
N ILE A 138 -7.23 -10.67 -16.71
CA ILE A 138 -7.15 -12.03 -16.21
C ILE A 138 -8.44 -12.33 -15.47
N LYS A 139 -9.11 -13.42 -15.86
CA LYS A 139 -10.30 -13.91 -15.18
C LYS A 139 -10.05 -15.30 -14.62
N ILE A 140 -10.21 -15.45 -13.31
CA ILE A 140 -10.15 -16.75 -12.62
C ILE A 140 -11.31 -16.84 -11.63
N GLY A 141 -12.24 -17.76 -11.89
CA GLY A 141 -13.47 -17.89 -11.12
C GLY A 141 -14.32 -16.62 -11.18
N ASN A 142 -14.63 -16.04 -10.01
CA ASN A 142 -15.41 -14.81 -9.91
C ASN A 142 -14.57 -13.53 -9.83
N ILE A 143 -13.25 -13.64 -10.00
CA ILE A 143 -12.32 -12.51 -9.96
C ILE A 143 -11.88 -12.17 -11.37
N ARG A 144 -11.96 -10.87 -11.72
CA ARG A 144 -11.45 -10.32 -12.98
C ARG A 144 -10.57 -9.11 -12.62
N ILE A 145 -9.31 -9.12 -13.06
CA ILE A 145 -8.32 -8.08 -12.80
C ILE A 145 -7.75 -7.55 -14.10
N ASN A 146 -7.67 -6.25 -14.23
CA ASN A 146 -7.00 -5.62 -15.37
C ASN A 146 -5.48 -5.72 -15.20
N ARG A 147 -4.75 -6.04 -16.28
CA ARG A 147 -3.28 -6.17 -16.26
C ARG A 147 -2.55 -4.83 -16.17
N ASN A 148 -3.20 -3.76 -16.61
CA ASN A 148 -2.58 -2.46 -16.80
C ASN A 148 -3.06 -1.41 -15.80
N TYR A 149 -4.24 -1.63 -15.19
CA TYR A 149 -4.89 -0.66 -14.31
C TYR A 149 -5.35 -1.32 -13.02
N ASN A 150 -5.34 -0.57 -11.92
CA ASN A 150 -5.87 -1.04 -10.63
C ASN A 150 -7.41 -1.11 -10.68
N GLU A 151 -7.90 -2.02 -11.51
CA GLU A 151 -9.31 -2.29 -11.73
C GLU A 151 -9.58 -3.77 -11.48
N VAL A 152 -10.32 -4.06 -10.44
CA VAL A 152 -10.58 -5.43 -9.98
C VAL A 152 -12.07 -5.62 -9.72
N PHE A 153 -12.64 -6.65 -10.33
CA PHE A 153 -14.02 -7.08 -10.12
C PHE A 153 -14.05 -8.39 -9.36
N VAL A 154 -14.92 -8.45 -8.35
CA VAL A 154 -15.22 -9.67 -7.59
C VAL A 154 -16.72 -9.90 -7.59
N ASP A 155 -17.17 -11.06 -8.02
CA ASP A 155 -18.60 -11.38 -8.24
C ASP A 155 -19.29 -10.36 -9.18
N GLY A 156 -18.57 -9.86 -10.18
CA GLY A 156 -19.05 -8.90 -11.17
C GLY A 156 -19.17 -7.46 -10.67
N LYS A 157 -18.78 -7.17 -9.42
CA LYS A 157 -18.76 -5.83 -8.83
C LYS A 157 -17.34 -5.34 -8.73
N GLU A 158 -17.10 -4.13 -9.17
CA GLU A 158 -15.83 -3.45 -8.95
C GLU A 158 -15.59 -3.28 -7.45
N LYS A 159 -14.35 -3.52 -7.04
CA LYS A 159 -13.90 -3.33 -5.66
C LYS A 159 -12.60 -2.56 -5.64
N GLU A 160 -12.49 -1.65 -4.70
CA GLU A 160 -11.29 -0.85 -4.49
C GLU A 160 -10.18 -1.67 -3.82
N PHE A 161 -8.98 -1.58 -4.39
CA PHE A 161 -7.76 -2.17 -3.86
C PHE A 161 -6.71 -1.09 -3.72
N SER A 162 -5.92 -1.14 -2.64
CA SER A 162 -4.70 -0.34 -2.62
C SER A 162 -3.74 -0.84 -3.70
N GLU A 163 -2.80 0.00 -4.09
CA GLU A 163 -1.82 -0.33 -5.12
C GLU A 163 -1.08 -1.64 -4.84
N LEU A 164 -0.64 -1.83 -3.60
CA LEU A 164 0.09 -3.04 -3.21
C LEU A 164 -0.81 -4.29 -3.20
N GLU A 165 -2.05 -4.14 -2.76
CA GLU A 165 -3.03 -5.23 -2.84
C GLU A 165 -3.28 -5.66 -4.28
N TYR A 166 -3.49 -4.70 -5.18
CA TYR A 166 -3.66 -4.96 -6.59
C TYR A 166 -2.43 -5.68 -7.18
N ARG A 167 -1.21 -5.19 -6.92
CA ARG A 167 0.01 -5.80 -7.46
C ARG A 167 0.26 -7.20 -6.95
N ILE A 168 0.02 -7.44 -5.66
CA ILE A 168 0.12 -8.79 -5.10
C ILE A 168 -0.90 -9.72 -5.76
N LEU A 169 -2.15 -9.27 -5.91
CA LEU A 169 -3.20 -10.05 -6.54
C LEU A 169 -2.86 -10.34 -8.00
N LEU A 170 -2.41 -9.33 -8.75
CA LEU A 170 -1.99 -9.47 -10.15
C LEU A 170 -0.84 -10.47 -10.28
N LEU A 171 0.24 -10.33 -9.49
CA LEU A 171 1.37 -11.26 -9.49
C LEU A 171 0.94 -12.70 -9.27
N LEU A 172 0.04 -12.92 -8.33
CA LEU A 172 -0.43 -14.26 -8.00
C LEU A 172 -1.37 -14.82 -9.08
N MET A 173 -2.23 -13.98 -9.67
CA MET A 173 -3.16 -14.38 -10.74
C MET A 173 -2.48 -14.57 -12.10
N GLU A 174 -1.38 -13.87 -12.38
CA GLU A 174 -0.56 -14.10 -13.57
C GLU A 174 0.17 -15.45 -13.54
N HIS A 175 0.39 -15.97 -12.32
CA HIS A 175 1.15 -17.20 -12.13
C HIS A 175 0.37 -18.19 -11.25
N PRO A 176 -0.79 -18.66 -11.69
CA PRO A 176 -1.63 -19.56 -10.91
C PRO A 176 -0.89 -20.86 -10.62
N ARG A 177 -1.07 -21.38 -9.40
CA ARG A 177 -0.42 -22.58 -8.84
C ARG A 177 1.09 -22.42 -8.56
N LYS A 178 1.73 -21.35 -8.97
CA LYS A 178 3.11 -21.06 -8.55
C LYS A 178 3.12 -20.65 -7.09
N ILE A 179 4.06 -21.18 -6.33
CA ILE A 179 4.26 -20.82 -4.92
C ILE A 179 5.24 -19.64 -4.87
N PHE A 180 4.84 -18.57 -4.23
CA PHE A 180 5.68 -17.41 -3.95
C PHE A 180 5.98 -17.36 -2.46
N SER A 181 7.26 -17.33 -2.10
CA SER A 181 7.64 -17.02 -0.72
C SER A 181 7.28 -15.57 -0.37
N ALA A 182 7.20 -15.24 0.92
CA ALA A 182 7.01 -13.85 1.33
C ALA A 182 8.12 -12.94 0.79
N GLN A 183 9.35 -13.44 0.73
CA GLN A 183 10.47 -12.76 0.09
C GLN A 183 10.21 -12.49 -1.40
N ASN A 184 9.81 -13.50 -2.17
CA ASN A 184 9.54 -13.33 -3.60
C ASN A 184 8.42 -12.33 -3.86
N ILE A 185 7.34 -12.36 -3.05
CA ILE A 185 6.25 -11.38 -3.16
C ILE A 185 6.79 -9.98 -2.85
N TYR A 186 7.53 -9.83 -1.75
CA TYR A 186 8.06 -8.54 -1.34
C TYR A 186 8.97 -7.96 -2.42
N GLU A 187 10.01 -8.69 -2.83
CA GLU A 187 10.97 -8.23 -3.84
C GLU A 187 10.31 -7.92 -5.19
N SER A 188 9.32 -8.71 -5.61
CA SER A 188 8.60 -8.48 -6.87
C SER A 188 7.67 -7.28 -6.82
N VAL A 189 7.02 -7.02 -5.68
CA VAL A 189 5.97 -6.00 -5.55
C VAL A 189 6.55 -4.68 -5.05
N TRP A 190 7.44 -4.71 -4.05
CA TRP A 190 8.11 -3.51 -3.52
C TRP A 190 9.32 -3.10 -4.34
N ASN A 191 9.89 -4.05 -5.10
CA ASN A 191 11.12 -3.85 -5.90
C ASN A 191 12.30 -3.36 -5.04
N GLU A 192 12.40 -3.90 -3.83
CA GLU A 192 13.41 -3.61 -2.82
C GLU A 192 13.96 -4.90 -2.23
N PRO A 193 15.20 -4.89 -1.71
CA PRO A 193 15.76 -6.05 -1.01
C PRO A 193 14.88 -6.45 0.18
N TYR A 194 14.68 -7.74 0.34
CA TYR A 194 13.91 -8.28 1.43
C TYR A 194 14.72 -8.30 2.74
N PHE A 195 14.08 -7.85 3.82
CA PHE A 195 14.58 -8.01 5.18
C PHE A 195 13.60 -8.86 5.98
N TYR A 196 14.08 -9.59 6.99
CA TYR A 196 13.23 -10.48 7.79
C TYR A 196 12.01 -9.76 8.41
N SER A 197 12.14 -8.48 8.72
CA SER A 197 11.05 -7.63 9.19
C SER A 197 9.92 -7.43 8.17
N CYS A 198 10.16 -7.67 6.87
CA CYS A 198 9.15 -7.50 5.81
C CYS A 198 8.11 -8.63 5.74
N ASN A 199 8.34 -9.76 6.46
CA ASN A 199 7.38 -10.87 6.52
C ASN A 199 5.98 -10.41 6.97
N GLY A 200 5.94 -9.59 8.02
CA GLY A 200 4.69 -9.05 8.55
C GLY A 200 3.91 -8.24 7.53
N THR A 201 4.61 -7.43 6.72
CA THR A 201 4.03 -6.60 5.66
C THR A 201 3.28 -7.45 4.63
N VAL A 202 3.93 -8.49 4.09
CA VAL A 202 3.30 -9.38 3.11
C VAL A 202 2.08 -10.09 3.70
N MET A 203 2.19 -10.63 4.92
CA MET A 203 1.11 -11.33 5.61
C MET A 203 -0.15 -10.45 5.75
N VAL A 204 0.03 -9.18 6.07
CA VAL A 204 -1.08 -8.23 6.24
C VAL A 204 -1.79 -7.98 4.91
N HIS A 205 -1.06 -7.73 3.85
CA HIS A 205 -1.66 -7.53 2.52
C HIS A 205 -2.38 -8.79 2.02
N ILE A 206 -1.81 -9.97 2.24
CA ILE A 206 -2.50 -11.25 1.94
C ILE A 206 -3.81 -11.36 2.75
N ARG A 207 -3.81 -10.97 4.03
CA ARG A 207 -5.04 -10.99 4.84
C ARG A 207 -6.09 -10.02 4.31
N LYS A 208 -5.70 -8.80 3.96
CA LYS A 208 -6.59 -7.79 3.36
C LYS A 208 -7.18 -8.28 2.04
N LEU A 209 -6.34 -8.84 1.18
CA LEU A 209 -6.79 -9.45 -0.08
C LEU A 209 -7.84 -10.52 0.17
N ARG A 210 -7.60 -11.44 1.11
CA ARG A 210 -8.57 -12.48 1.44
C ARG A 210 -9.91 -11.90 1.90
N VAL A 211 -9.91 -10.84 2.71
CA VAL A 211 -11.14 -10.17 3.13
C VAL A 211 -11.93 -9.62 1.93
N LYS A 212 -11.24 -9.16 0.90
CA LYS A 212 -11.86 -8.57 -0.29
C LYS A 212 -12.35 -9.60 -1.32
N ILE A 213 -11.62 -10.72 -1.49
CA ILE A 213 -11.86 -11.65 -2.59
C ILE A 213 -12.47 -13.00 -2.18
N GLU A 214 -12.30 -13.40 -0.91
CA GLU A 214 -12.75 -14.71 -0.42
C GLU A 214 -14.14 -14.61 0.22
N LYS A 215 -14.96 -15.64 0.03
CA LYS A 215 -16.22 -15.77 0.78
C LYS A 215 -15.97 -16.03 2.27
N ASN A 216 -14.91 -16.76 2.60
CA ASN A 216 -14.45 -16.99 3.96
C ASN A 216 -12.94 -16.76 4.06
N PRO A 217 -12.50 -15.61 4.56
CA PRO A 217 -11.07 -15.28 4.69
C PRO A 217 -10.27 -16.23 5.59
N GLN A 218 -10.93 -16.89 6.53
CA GLN A 218 -10.32 -17.88 7.44
C GLN A 218 -10.07 -19.24 6.76
N ASN A 219 -10.87 -19.56 5.74
CA ASN A 219 -10.71 -20.74 4.91
C ASN A 219 -10.64 -20.35 3.43
N PRO A 220 -9.53 -19.73 3.00
CA PRO A 220 -9.40 -19.14 1.68
C PRO A 220 -9.38 -20.21 0.59
N ARG A 221 -10.03 -19.89 -0.54
CA ARG A 221 -10.08 -20.76 -1.73
C ARG A 221 -9.11 -20.31 -2.80
N TYR A 222 -8.94 -19.00 -2.99
CA TYR A 222 -8.08 -18.43 -4.04
C TYR A 222 -6.64 -18.28 -3.56
N ILE A 223 -6.40 -17.49 -2.51
CA ILE A 223 -5.05 -17.29 -1.99
C ILE A 223 -4.80 -18.26 -0.84
N THR A 224 -4.19 -19.40 -1.14
CA THR A 224 -3.90 -20.44 -0.14
C THR A 224 -2.48 -20.32 0.42
N THR A 225 -2.32 -20.68 1.69
CA THR A 225 -1.00 -20.76 2.34
C THR A 225 -0.43 -22.16 2.18
N ILE A 226 0.77 -22.25 1.66
CA ILE A 226 1.57 -23.47 1.66
C ILE A 226 2.58 -23.37 2.81
N TRP A 227 2.30 -24.06 3.90
CA TRP A 227 3.09 -23.98 5.11
C TRP A 227 4.58 -24.19 4.88
N GLY A 228 5.39 -23.29 5.43
CA GLY A 228 6.86 -23.29 5.28
C GLY A 228 7.35 -22.85 3.88
N LYS A 229 6.47 -22.56 2.91
CA LYS A 229 6.87 -22.20 1.54
C LYS A 229 6.36 -20.84 1.07
N GLY A 230 5.13 -20.42 1.50
CA GLY A 230 4.56 -19.12 1.09
C GLY A 230 3.10 -19.21 0.63
N TYR A 231 2.77 -18.50 -0.42
CA TYR A 231 1.40 -18.32 -0.92
C TYR A 231 1.28 -18.72 -2.37
N THR A 232 0.10 -19.19 -2.77
CA THR A 232 -0.22 -19.51 -4.15
C THR A 232 -1.67 -19.15 -4.46
N PHE A 233 -1.94 -18.81 -5.74
CA PHE A 233 -3.30 -18.61 -6.23
C PHE A 233 -3.83 -19.93 -6.81
N ASP A 234 -4.93 -20.42 -6.26
CA ASP A 234 -5.55 -21.67 -6.72
C ASP A 234 -6.55 -21.40 -7.85
N ALA A 235 -6.23 -21.85 -9.05
CA ALA A 235 -7.06 -21.67 -10.24
C ALA A 235 -8.06 -22.82 -10.47
N ARG A 236 -8.20 -23.78 -9.54
CA ARG A 236 -9.11 -24.94 -9.72
C ARG A 236 -10.59 -24.58 -9.70
N TYR A 237 -10.92 -23.32 -9.46
CA TYR A 237 -12.28 -22.81 -9.34
C TYR A 237 -12.68 -21.90 -10.51
N SER A 238 -11.94 -21.99 -11.62
CA SER A 238 -12.26 -21.30 -12.88
C SER A 238 -13.38 -22.02 -13.65
#